data_c6f9cafea4a7d9ea998e3f9279ba5a0a
#
_entry.id   c6f9cafea4a7d9ea998e3f9279ba5a0a
#
_cell.length_a   1.000
_cell.length_b   1.000
_cell.length_c   1.000
_cell.angle_alpha   90.00
_cell.angle_beta   90.00
_cell.angle_gamma   90.00
#
_symmetry.space_group_name_H-M   'P 1'
#
loop_
_entity.id
_entity.type
_entity.pdbx_description
1 polymer ?
#
loop_
_entity_poly.entity_id
_entity_poly.type
_entity_poly.pdbx_seq_one_letter_code
_entity_poly.pdbx_strand_id
1 'polypeptide(L)'
;MLFGILGALTFAAKWVMSALPNIEPVSLMIMLFAVTFGLKGIYPMYVYVVMEFLFYGLNTWSICYLYIWLILLLLALALRKMEGALSWALLSGIYGLAFGALCAPVDVFLGGFGYAFAKWTSGIPFDIAHCAGNFALALLLFSPLRKLMQKLYARLEK
;
A
#
# COMPACT_ATOMS: atom_id res chain seq x y z
N MET A 1 -13.51 1.99 -16.27
CA MET A 1 -14.45 2.03 -15.13
C MET A 1 -13.97 1.19 -13.93
N LEU A 2 -13.66 -0.11 -14.08
CA LEU A 2 -13.24 -1.00 -12.98
C LEU A 2 -12.09 -0.43 -12.12
N PHE A 3 -10.98 -0.05 -12.73
CA PHE A 3 -9.80 0.44 -12.01
C PHE A 3 -10.05 1.75 -11.27
N GLY A 4 -10.91 2.63 -11.81
CA GLY A 4 -11.34 3.84 -11.11
C GLY A 4 -12.10 3.52 -9.83
N ILE A 5 -13.05 2.58 -9.89
CA ILE A 5 -13.82 2.14 -8.73
C ILE A 5 -12.90 1.50 -7.67
N LEU A 6 -11.96 0.66 -8.08
CA LEU A 6 -11.04 -0.01 -7.15
C LEU A 6 -10.09 0.97 -6.45
N GLY A 7 -9.58 1.97 -7.16
CA GLY A 7 -8.76 3.02 -6.55
C GLY A 7 -9.57 3.87 -5.57
N ALA A 8 -10.79 4.28 -5.97
CA ALA A 8 -11.70 5.01 -5.09
C ALA A 8 -12.11 4.20 -3.85
N LEU A 9 -12.36 2.90 -4.00
CA LEU A 9 -12.65 2.00 -2.88
C LEU A 9 -11.47 1.89 -1.93
N THR A 10 -10.23 1.83 -2.46
CA THR A 10 -9.02 1.82 -1.63
C THR A 10 -8.91 3.08 -0.79
N PHE A 11 -9.15 4.24 -1.41
CA PHE A 11 -9.16 5.52 -0.71
C PHE A 11 -10.27 5.57 0.35
N ALA A 12 -11.50 5.18 0.01
CA ALA A 12 -12.62 5.17 0.95
C ALA A 12 -12.37 4.24 2.14
N ALA A 13 -11.80 3.05 1.91
CA ALA A 13 -11.45 2.11 2.97
C ALA A 13 -10.38 2.69 3.91
N LYS A 14 -9.34 3.34 3.37
CA LYS A 14 -8.35 4.06 4.16
C LYS A 14 -9.00 5.17 4.98
N TRP A 15 -9.86 5.97 4.36
CA TRP A 15 -10.53 7.07 5.04
C TRP A 15 -11.41 6.61 6.21
N VAL A 16 -12.17 5.54 6.03
CA VAL A 16 -12.97 4.93 7.12
C VAL A 16 -12.10 4.42 8.26
N MET A 17 -10.89 3.92 7.95
CA MET A 17 -9.94 3.43 8.96
C MET A 17 -9.02 4.53 9.53
N SER A 18 -9.19 5.78 9.15
CA SER A 18 -8.31 6.90 9.57
C SER A 18 -8.27 7.15 11.09
N ALA A 19 -9.27 6.67 11.84
CA ALA A 19 -9.27 6.67 13.30
C ALA A 19 -8.24 5.70 13.93
N LEU A 20 -7.69 4.78 13.14
CA LEU A 20 -6.69 3.80 13.55
C LEU A 20 -5.34 4.19 12.94
N PRO A 21 -4.44 4.88 13.70
CA PRO A 21 -3.17 5.35 13.13
C PRO A 21 -2.35 4.21 12.55
N ASN A 22 -1.95 4.35 11.27
CA ASN A 22 -1.11 3.39 10.54
C ASN A 22 -1.69 1.96 10.43
N ILE A 23 -3.00 1.77 10.67
CA ILE A 23 -3.70 0.53 10.36
C ILE A 23 -4.61 0.83 9.18
N GLU A 24 -4.14 0.51 7.98
CA GLU A 24 -4.83 0.86 6.74
C GLU A 24 -4.76 -0.27 5.70
N PRO A 25 -5.78 -0.41 4.85
CA PRO A 25 -5.87 -1.53 3.91
C PRO A 25 -5.04 -1.32 2.63
N VAL A 26 -4.32 -0.19 2.49
CA VAL A 26 -3.69 0.20 1.22
C VAL A 26 -2.66 -0.82 0.77
N SER A 27 -1.73 -1.23 1.65
CA SER A 27 -0.73 -2.25 1.32
C SER A 27 -1.36 -3.56 0.85
N LEU A 28 -2.43 -4.00 1.53
CA LEU A 28 -3.20 -5.18 1.16
C LEU A 28 -3.81 -5.02 -0.25
N MET A 29 -4.45 -3.89 -0.53
CA MET A 29 -5.09 -3.63 -1.83
C MET A 29 -4.08 -3.56 -2.97
N ILE A 30 -2.93 -2.91 -2.77
CA ILE A 30 -1.87 -2.83 -3.78
C ILE A 30 -1.33 -4.23 -4.12
N MET A 31 -1.07 -5.08 -3.12
CA MET A 31 -0.65 -6.46 -3.35
C MET A 31 -1.72 -7.26 -4.09
N LEU A 32 -3.00 -7.09 -3.75
CA LEU A 32 -4.12 -7.73 -4.44
C LEU A 32 -4.24 -7.26 -5.91
N PHE A 33 -4.02 -5.98 -6.19
CA PHE A 33 -3.99 -5.47 -7.56
C PHE A 33 -2.85 -6.11 -8.36
N ALA A 34 -1.67 -6.24 -7.77
CA ALA A 34 -0.52 -6.88 -8.41
C ALA A 34 -0.82 -8.33 -8.80
N VAL A 35 -1.34 -9.14 -7.87
CA VAL A 35 -1.56 -10.58 -8.11
C VAL A 35 -2.81 -10.86 -8.96
N THR A 36 -3.75 -9.91 -9.07
CA THR A 36 -4.98 -10.08 -9.86
C THR A 36 -4.83 -9.53 -11.27
N PHE A 37 -4.25 -8.33 -11.42
CA PHE A 37 -4.21 -7.59 -12.68
C PHE A 37 -2.82 -7.52 -13.30
N GLY A 38 -1.80 -8.05 -12.63
CA GLY A 38 -0.42 -7.91 -13.08
C GLY A 38 0.01 -6.43 -13.11
N LEU A 39 0.72 -6.02 -14.15
CA LEU A 39 1.13 -4.62 -14.33
C LEU A 39 -0.06 -3.66 -14.46
N LYS A 40 -1.23 -4.13 -14.90
CA LYS A 40 -2.43 -3.27 -14.94
C LYS A 40 -2.89 -2.81 -13.55
N GLY A 41 -2.40 -3.43 -12.47
CA GLY A 41 -2.60 -2.97 -11.09
C GLY A 41 -2.07 -1.56 -10.81
N ILE A 42 -1.20 -1.03 -11.67
CA ILE A 42 -0.73 0.36 -11.63
C ILE A 42 -1.92 1.35 -11.76
N TYR A 43 -2.93 1.05 -12.56
CA TYR A 43 -4.04 1.96 -12.78
C TYR A 43 -4.85 2.23 -11.50
N PRO A 44 -5.43 1.22 -10.80
CA PRO A 44 -6.16 1.49 -9.56
C PRO A 44 -5.25 2.05 -8.45
N MET A 45 -3.96 1.68 -8.42
CA MET A 45 -2.98 2.24 -7.50
C MET A 45 -2.83 3.76 -7.70
N TYR A 46 -2.61 4.24 -8.94
CA TYR A 46 -2.47 5.68 -9.16
C TYR A 46 -3.79 6.44 -9.09
N VAL A 47 -4.93 5.82 -9.33
CA VAL A 47 -6.24 6.43 -9.01
C VAL A 47 -6.31 6.71 -7.50
N TYR A 48 -5.93 5.76 -6.65
CA TYR A 48 -5.83 5.97 -5.21
C TYR A 48 -4.88 7.14 -4.88
N VAL A 49 -3.67 7.16 -5.44
CA VAL A 49 -2.68 8.23 -5.20
C VAL A 49 -3.23 9.60 -5.62
N VAL A 50 -3.88 9.70 -6.77
CA VAL A 50 -4.51 10.95 -7.21
C VAL A 50 -5.59 11.41 -6.23
N MET A 51 -6.40 10.50 -5.69
CA MET A 51 -7.40 10.85 -4.67
C MET A 51 -6.75 11.38 -3.38
N GLU A 52 -5.61 10.80 -2.97
CA GLU A 52 -4.82 11.33 -1.84
C GLU A 52 -4.38 12.77 -2.09
N PHE A 53 -3.85 13.07 -3.29
CA PHE A 53 -3.47 14.43 -3.66
C PHE A 53 -4.66 15.40 -3.67
N LEU A 54 -5.79 14.99 -4.20
CA LEU A 54 -6.98 15.82 -4.28
C LEU A 54 -7.58 16.11 -2.90
N PHE A 55 -7.50 15.16 -1.98
CA PHE A 55 -8.14 15.28 -0.67
C PHE A 55 -7.23 15.90 0.39
N TYR A 56 -5.96 15.52 0.44
CA TYR A 56 -5.00 15.95 1.46
C TYR A 56 -4.00 17.00 0.95
N GLY A 57 -4.02 17.31 -0.34
CA GLY A 57 -3.09 18.25 -0.96
C GLY A 57 -1.68 17.71 -1.13
N LEU A 58 -0.80 18.59 -1.60
CA LEU A 58 0.64 18.32 -1.74
C LEU A 58 1.31 18.41 -0.36
N ASN A 59 1.79 17.27 0.13
CA ASN A 59 2.57 17.16 1.35
C ASN A 59 3.65 16.07 1.18
N THR A 60 4.53 15.92 2.17
CA THR A 60 5.63 14.96 2.10
C THR A 60 5.16 13.52 1.88
N TRP A 61 4.05 13.13 2.49
CA TRP A 61 3.48 11.79 2.35
C TRP A 61 2.93 11.55 0.95
N SER A 62 2.16 12.50 0.42
CA SER A 62 1.59 12.35 -0.91
C SER A 62 2.69 12.28 -1.99
N ILE A 63 3.80 13.01 -1.83
CA ILE A 63 4.96 12.91 -2.73
C ILE A 63 5.60 11.51 -2.65
N CYS A 64 5.78 10.96 -1.43
CA CYS A 64 6.29 9.60 -1.26
C CYS A 64 5.39 8.57 -1.95
N TYR A 65 4.08 8.76 -1.93
CA TYR A 65 3.10 7.83 -2.53
C TYR A 65 3.27 7.65 -4.04
N LEU A 66 3.91 8.59 -4.73
CA LEU A 66 4.20 8.45 -6.16
C LEU A 66 5.09 7.25 -6.48
N TYR A 67 5.95 6.84 -5.57
CA TYR A 67 6.89 5.74 -5.82
C TYR A 67 6.78 4.57 -4.83
N ILE A 68 6.43 4.80 -3.57
CA ILE A 68 6.42 3.71 -2.59
C ILE A 68 5.39 2.64 -2.93
N TRP A 69 4.20 3.02 -3.37
CA TRP A 69 3.19 2.06 -3.79
C TRP A 69 3.58 1.30 -5.05
N LEU A 70 4.31 1.95 -5.95
CA LEU A 70 4.90 1.29 -7.12
C LEU A 70 5.94 0.23 -6.70
N ILE A 71 6.80 0.55 -5.72
CA ILE A 71 7.75 -0.42 -5.16
C ILE A 71 7.01 -1.65 -4.61
N LEU A 72 5.96 -1.45 -3.80
CA LEU A 72 5.18 -2.56 -3.26
C LEU A 72 4.50 -3.40 -4.36
N LEU A 73 3.94 -2.74 -5.36
CA LEU A 73 3.31 -3.41 -6.50
C LEU A 73 4.33 -4.27 -7.25
N LEU A 74 5.50 -3.75 -7.53
CA LEU A 74 6.57 -4.48 -8.22
C LEU A 74 7.11 -5.65 -7.38
N LEU A 75 7.29 -5.47 -6.07
CA LEU A 75 7.64 -6.55 -5.14
C LEU A 75 6.58 -7.65 -5.14
N ALA A 76 5.30 -7.28 -5.06
CA ALA A 76 4.20 -8.25 -5.10
C ALA A 76 4.12 -8.98 -6.45
N LEU A 77 4.45 -8.32 -7.57
CA LEU A 77 4.55 -8.95 -8.88
C LEU A 77 5.72 -9.93 -8.96
N ALA A 78 6.89 -9.54 -8.46
CA ALA A 78 8.07 -10.41 -8.43
C ALA A 78 7.81 -11.67 -7.58
N LEU A 79 7.08 -11.51 -6.49
CA LEU A 79 6.75 -12.56 -5.53
C LEU A 79 5.37 -13.21 -5.77
N ARG A 80 4.74 -12.99 -6.92
CA ARG A 80 3.36 -13.46 -7.21
C ARG A 80 3.15 -14.97 -7.14
N LYS A 81 4.25 -15.74 -7.17
CA LYS A 81 4.23 -17.21 -7.01
C LYS A 81 4.17 -17.64 -5.54
N MET A 82 4.31 -16.71 -4.59
CA MET A 82 4.17 -17.04 -3.18
C MET A 82 2.78 -17.59 -2.88
N GLU A 83 2.76 -18.66 -2.08
CA GLU A 83 1.56 -19.32 -1.60
C GLU A 83 1.40 -19.06 -0.09
N GLY A 84 0.15 -19.14 0.36
CA GLY A 84 -0.20 -19.00 1.77
C GLY A 84 -0.33 -17.54 2.24
N ALA A 85 -1.29 -17.33 3.16
CA ALA A 85 -1.58 -16.01 3.73
C ALA A 85 -0.39 -15.47 4.56
N LEU A 86 0.35 -16.35 5.23
CA LEU A 86 1.47 -15.97 6.08
C LEU A 86 2.59 -15.28 5.28
N SER A 87 2.94 -15.80 4.09
CA SER A 87 3.99 -15.21 3.24
C SER A 87 3.62 -13.79 2.82
N TRP A 88 2.36 -13.57 2.46
CA TRP A 88 1.84 -12.25 2.09
C TRP A 88 1.72 -11.32 3.30
N ALA A 89 1.38 -11.86 4.47
CA ALA A 89 1.35 -11.10 5.71
C ALA A 89 2.77 -10.64 6.12
N LEU A 90 3.77 -11.50 5.98
CA LEU A 90 5.17 -11.14 6.21
C LEU A 90 5.64 -10.04 5.26
N LEU A 91 5.36 -10.16 3.96
CA LEU A 91 5.69 -9.12 2.99
C LEU A 91 5.04 -7.78 3.38
N SER A 92 3.74 -7.80 3.70
CA SER A 92 2.98 -6.60 4.09
C SER A 92 3.53 -5.97 5.38
N GLY A 93 3.82 -6.78 6.39
CA GLY A 93 4.37 -6.31 7.66
C GLY A 93 5.78 -5.73 7.51
N ILE A 94 6.68 -6.42 6.82
CA ILE A 94 8.05 -5.94 6.56
C ILE A 94 8.00 -4.63 5.76
N TYR A 95 7.10 -4.54 4.78
CA TYR A 95 6.91 -3.32 4.01
C TYR A 95 6.43 -2.16 4.90
N GLY A 96 5.47 -2.42 5.79
CA GLY A 96 5.00 -1.43 6.77
C GLY A 96 6.10 -0.96 7.70
N LEU A 97 6.97 -1.87 8.16
CA LEU A 97 8.14 -1.53 9.00
C LEU A 97 9.18 -0.68 8.25
N ALA A 98 9.33 -0.89 6.95
CA ALA A 98 10.26 -0.13 6.11
C ALA A 98 9.69 1.21 5.62
N PHE A 99 8.43 1.51 5.91
CA PHE A 99 7.69 2.62 5.28
C PHE A 99 8.34 3.98 5.52
N GLY A 100 8.70 4.31 6.75
CA GLY A 100 9.39 5.55 7.07
C GLY A 100 10.74 5.67 6.38
N ALA A 101 11.52 4.58 6.33
CA ALA A 101 12.80 4.54 5.61
C ALA A 101 12.61 4.73 4.09
N LEU A 102 11.55 4.16 3.52
CA LEU A 102 11.21 4.33 2.10
C LEU A 102 10.80 5.79 1.77
N CYS A 103 10.25 6.53 2.73
CA CYS A 103 9.93 7.94 2.57
C CYS A 103 11.15 8.87 2.75
N ALA A 104 12.23 8.40 3.40
CA ALA A 104 13.41 9.20 3.69
C ALA A 104 14.03 9.93 2.48
N PRO A 105 14.05 9.41 1.24
CA PRO A 105 14.58 10.15 0.08
C PRO A 105 13.92 11.52 -0.13
N VAL A 106 12.60 11.61 0.05
CA VAL A 106 11.88 12.90 -0.03
C VAL A 106 12.30 13.83 1.11
N ASP A 107 12.43 13.29 2.32
CA ASP A 107 12.84 14.06 3.49
C ASP A 107 14.29 14.56 3.37
N VAL A 108 15.19 13.78 2.79
CA VAL A 108 16.57 14.21 2.45
C VAL A 108 16.55 15.38 1.47
N PHE A 109 15.72 15.29 0.44
CA PHE A 109 15.59 16.36 -0.57
C PHE A 109 15.05 17.66 0.04
N LEU A 110 14.12 17.57 0.99
CA LEU A 110 13.48 18.75 1.60
C LEU A 110 14.28 19.39 2.74
N GLY A 111 14.98 18.60 3.55
CA GLY A 111 15.63 19.08 4.77
C GLY A 111 17.02 18.53 5.04
N GLY A 112 17.58 17.75 4.11
CA GLY A 112 18.90 17.13 4.25
C GLY A 112 18.91 15.88 5.13
N PHE A 113 20.08 15.23 5.21
CA PHE A 113 20.23 13.95 5.91
C PHE A 113 19.88 14.00 7.41
N GLY A 114 20.26 15.08 8.10
CA GLY A 114 19.96 15.23 9.54
C GLY A 114 18.45 15.28 9.80
N TYR A 115 17.72 16.02 8.99
CA TYR A 115 16.26 16.09 9.07
C TYR A 115 15.60 14.74 8.78
N ALA A 116 16.00 14.08 7.69
CA ALA A 116 15.45 12.78 7.30
C ALA A 116 15.72 11.71 8.37
N PHE A 117 16.93 11.67 8.94
CA PHE A 117 17.28 10.75 10.01
C PHE A 117 16.46 10.99 11.29
N ALA A 118 16.34 12.24 11.71
CA ALA A 118 15.56 12.61 12.89
C ALA A 118 14.06 12.26 12.71
N LYS A 119 13.51 12.55 11.52
CA LYS A 119 12.11 12.25 11.20
C LYS A 119 11.86 10.74 11.14
N TRP A 120 12.74 9.98 10.48
CA TRP A 120 12.62 8.54 10.42
C TRP A 120 12.70 7.90 11.82
N THR A 121 13.70 8.27 12.63
CA THR A 121 13.86 7.70 13.98
C THR A 121 12.68 8.03 14.90
N SER A 122 12.13 9.25 14.82
CA SER A 122 10.91 9.60 15.55
C SER A 122 9.66 8.86 15.03
N GLY A 123 9.69 8.41 13.77
CA GLY A 123 8.64 7.67 13.10
C GLY A 123 8.60 6.17 13.42
N ILE A 124 9.67 5.59 14.00
CA ILE A 124 9.75 4.14 14.27
C ILE A 124 8.53 3.56 15.02
N PRO A 125 7.96 4.20 16.04
CA PRO A 125 6.75 3.68 16.69
C PRO A 125 5.56 3.54 15.73
N PHE A 126 5.44 4.46 14.76
CA PHE A 126 4.40 4.40 13.73
C PHE A 126 4.69 3.31 12.70
N ASP A 127 5.95 3.09 12.33
CA ASP A 127 6.36 1.99 11.45
C ASP A 127 6.07 0.63 12.09
N ILE A 128 6.26 0.49 13.42
CA ILE A 128 5.91 -0.72 14.17
C ILE A 128 4.39 -0.95 14.15
N ALA A 129 3.59 0.09 14.38
CA ALA A 129 2.13 -0.01 14.30
C ALA A 129 1.67 -0.39 12.88
N HIS A 130 2.30 0.22 11.86
CA HIS A 130 2.06 -0.09 10.44
C HIS A 130 2.43 -1.54 10.10
N CYS A 131 3.56 -2.03 10.61
CA CYS A 131 3.96 -3.43 10.49
C CYS A 131 2.89 -4.37 11.04
N ALA A 132 2.47 -4.15 12.29
CA ALA A 132 1.49 -5.00 12.97
C ALA A 132 0.12 -4.97 12.26
N GLY A 133 -0.37 -3.78 11.91
CA GLY A 133 -1.63 -3.59 11.20
C GLY A 133 -1.63 -4.25 9.81
N ASN A 134 -0.60 -4.00 9.03
CA ASN A 134 -0.43 -4.58 7.70
C ASN A 134 -0.31 -6.10 7.75
N PHE A 135 0.46 -6.64 8.71
CA PHE A 135 0.59 -8.08 8.90
C PHE A 135 -0.77 -8.71 9.23
N ALA A 136 -1.49 -8.17 10.21
CA ALA A 136 -2.78 -8.69 10.64
C ALA A 136 -3.83 -8.64 9.50
N LEU A 137 -3.95 -7.49 8.81
CA LEU A 137 -4.89 -7.34 7.70
C LEU A 137 -4.57 -8.32 6.56
N ALA A 138 -3.31 -8.45 6.18
CA ALA A 138 -2.93 -9.36 5.11
C ALA A 138 -3.11 -10.83 5.51
N LEU A 139 -2.79 -11.21 6.75
CA LEU A 139 -2.98 -12.57 7.26
C LEU A 139 -4.44 -13.01 7.19
N LEU A 140 -5.35 -12.12 7.57
CA LEU A 140 -6.79 -12.41 7.64
C LEU A 140 -7.49 -12.28 6.28
N LEU A 141 -7.13 -11.25 5.50
CA LEU A 141 -7.95 -10.83 4.36
C LEU A 141 -7.32 -11.13 2.99
N PHE A 142 -6.00 -11.33 2.89
CA PHE A 142 -5.38 -11.50 1.58
C PHE A 142 -5.95 -12.69 0.79
N SER A 143 -6.01 -13.87 1.40
CA SER A 143 -6.47 -15.08 0.71
C SER A 143 -7.93 -15.02 0.26
N PRO A 144 -8.91 -14.64 1.12
CA PRO A 144 -10.29 -14.53 0.70
C PRO A 144 -10.51 -13.44 -0.35
N LEU A 145 -9.87 -12.26 -0.19
CA LEU A 145 -10.01 -11.18 -1.16
C LEU A 145 -9.34 -11.49 -2.49
N ARG A 146 -8.18 -12.16 -2.49
CA ARG A 146 -7.54 -12.64 -3.72
C ARG A 146 -8.47 -13.55 -4.53
N LYS A 147 -9.08 -14.55 -3.87
CA LYS A 147 -10.03 -15.47 -4.52
C LYS A 147 -11.25 -14.72 -5.07
N LEU A 148 -11.79 -13.78 -4.30
CA LEU A 148 -12.93 -12.96 -4.73
C LEU A 148 -12.59 -12.12 -5.94
N MET A 149 -11.49 -11.35 -5.89
CA MET A 149 -11.09 -10.46 -6.97
C MET A 149 -10.78 -11.22 -8.26
N GLN A 150 -10.06 -12.33 -8.16
CA GLN A 150 -9.77 -13.18 -9.33
C GLN A 150 -11.04 -13.77 -9.95
N LYS A 151 -11.99 -14.22 -9.12
CA LYS A 151 -13.28 -14.73 -9.60
C LYS A 151 -14.11 -13.65 -10.30
N LEU A 152 -14.16 -12.44 -9.73
CA LEU A 152 -14.88 -11.32 -10.32
C LEU A 152 -14.23 -10.87 -11.63
N TYR A 153 -12.89 -10.75 -11.64
CA TYR A 153 -12.16 -10.34 -12.83
C TYR A 153 -12.33 -11.32 -13.98
N ALA A 154 -12.23 -12.62 -13.72
CA ALA A 154 -12.47 -13.66 -14.74
C ALA A 154 -13.90 -13.66 -15.34
N ARG A 155 -14.88 -13.05 -14.65
CA ARG A 155 -16.25 -12.87 -15.20
C ARG A 155 -16.35 -11.65 -16.12
N LEU A 156 -15.50 -10.67 -15.96
CA LEU A 156 -15.49 -9.46 -16.78
C LEU A 156 -14.70 -9.64 -18.09
N GLU A 157 -13.86 -10.67 -18.17
CA GLU A 157 -13.11 -11.00 -19.38
C GLU A 157 -13.88 -11.95 -20.33
N LYS A 158 -15.06 -12.39 -19.92
CA LYS A 158 -15.98 -13.20 -20.73
C LYS A 158 -17.02 -12.33 -21.42
#